data_09aed5cbc564c7fa1e1a3f8f4504efd0
#
_entry.id   09aed5cbc564c7fa1e1a3f8f4504efd0
#
_cell.length_a   1.000
_cell.length_b   1.000
_cell.length_c   1.000
_cell.angle_alpha   90.00
_cell.angle_beta   90.00
_cell.angle_gamma   90.00
#
_symmetry.space_group_name_H-M   'P 1'
#
loop_
_entity.id
_entity.type
_entity.pdbx_description
1 polymer ?
#
loop_
_entity_poly.entity_id
_entity_poly.type
_entity_poly.pdbx_seq_one_letter_code
_entity_poly.pdbx_strand_id
1 'polypeptide(L)'
;MKKVNSLSGGKSSSYIAANYPADYNIFALVRTNDKSCEYPDKKIRQIVSDKIGMEFIATLEQDNIIKVMLDLEQFIGKEITWLSPKTFDEVINSNGTGKNGKQYLPNMMTRYCTTEMKIKPIFEWWQKEINEIVEMRIGFRSTEMKRAKTVMDKLNSKGIDEMKAVIGKSKNGNRNRWGMVEWRVPTFPLIPDNINNTDVFNYWQKN
;
A
#
# COMPACT_ATOMS: atom_id res chain seq x y z
N MET A 1 19.16 7.00 4.94
CA MET A 1 17.70 6.79 5.03
C MET A 1 17.36 5.58 4.18
N LYS A 2 16.65 4.58 4.74
CA LYS A 2 16.21 3.39 4.00
C LYS A 2 15.22 3.77 2.91
N LYS A 3 15.25 3.04 1.81
CA LYS A 3 14.39 3.25 0.63
C LYS A 3 13.34 2.17 0.55
N VAL A 4 12.08 2.57 0.38
CA VAL A 4 10.92 1.67 0.31
C VAL A 4 10.16 1.95 -0.98
N ASN A 5 9.96 0.93 -1.82
CA ASN A 5 9.07 1.02 -2.97
C ASN A 5 7.66 0.58 -2.56
N SER A 6 6.69 1.48 -2.67
CA SER A 6 5.28 1.18 -2.41
C SER A 6 4.62 0.68 -3.71
N LEU A 7 4.31 -0.62 -3.73
CA LEU A 7 3.76 -1.30 -4.90
C LEU A 7 2.23 -1.35 -4.85
N SER A 8 1.61 -1.18 -6.00
CA SER A 8 0.14 -1.23 -6.15
C SER A 8 -0.33 -2.29 -7.16
N GLY A 9 0.59 -3.13 -7.65
CA GLY A 9 0.31 -4.08 -8.73
C GLY A 9 0.13 -3.45 -10.12
N GLY A 10 0.24 -2.13 -10.23
CA GLY A 10 0.17 -1.43 -11.50
C GLY A 10 1.52 -1.29 -12.19
N LYS A 11 1.53 -1.16 -13.53
CA LYS A 11 2.73 -1.09 -14.37
C LYS A 11 3.78 -0.08 -13.88
N SER A 12 3.36 1.11 -13.42
CA SER A 12 4.28 2.16 -12.96
C SER A 12 4.97 1.83 -11.64
N SER A 13 4.26 1.22 -10.69
CA SER A 13 4.87 0.79 -9.43
C SER A 13 5.81 -0.41 -9.64
N SER A 14 5.45 -1.33 -10.54
CA SER A 14 6.32 -2.44 -10.95
C SER A 14 7.58 -1.93 -11.67
N TYR A 15 7.44 -0.90 -12.52
CA TYR A 15 8.58 -0.24 -13.16
C TYR A 15 9.56 0.35 -12.13
N ILE A 16 9.04 0.98 -11.07
CA ILE A 16 9.87 1.48 -9.95
C ILE A 16 10.62 0.31 -9.29
N ALA A 17 9.95 -0.79 -9.00
CA ALA A 17 10.61 -1.94 -8.38
C ALA A 17 11.75 -2.50 -9.23
N ALA A 18 11.57 -2.51 -10.56
CA ALA A 18 12.56 -3.03 -11.51
C ALA A 18 13.75 -2.08 -11.73
N ASN A 19 13.54 -0.76 -11.74
CA ASN A 19 14.55 0.22 -12.15
C ASN A 19 15.10 1.08 -11.01
N TYR A 20 14.47 1.09 -9.84
CA TYR A 20 14.92 1.90 -8.70
C TYR A 20 15.15 0.99 -7.48
N PRO A 21 16.36 0.45 -7.29
CA PRO A 21 16.69 -0.43 -6.17
C PRO A 21 16.33 0.21 -4.83
N ALA A 22 15.69 -0.57 -3.97
CA ALA A 22 15.25 -0.16 -2.65
C ALA A 22 15.60 -1.21 -1.60
N ASP A 23 15.59 -0.85 -0.32
CA ASP A 23 15.80 -1.80 0.76
C ASP A 23 14.60 -2.75 0.88
N TYR A 24 13.39 -2.22 0.67
CA TYR A 24 12.14 -2.97 0.76
C TYR A 24 11.22 -2.67 -0.42
N ASN A 25 10.54 -3.71 -0.91
CA ASN A 25 9.41 -3.62 -1.82
C ASN A 25 8.16 -4.08 -1.07
N ILE A 26 7.12 -3.24 -0.98
CA ILE A 26 5.94 -3.52 -0.17
C ILE A 26 4.69 -3.45 -1.02
N PHE A 27 3.87 -4.48 -0.93
CA PHE A 27 2.57 -4.58 -1.58
C PHE A 27 1.46 -4.75 -0.55
N ALA A 28 0.52 -3.80 -0.50
CA ALA A 28 -0.67 -3.89 0.34
C ALA A 28 -1.83 -4.48 -0.48
N LEU A 29 -2.14 -5.74 -0.22
CA LEU A 29 -3.18 -6.51 -0.90
C LEU A 29 -4.56 -6.18 -0.33
N VAL A 30 -5.50 -5.84 -1.21
CA VAL A 30 -6.92 -5.64 -0.87
C VAL A 30 -7.66 -6.96 -1.04
N ARG A 31 -7.88 -7.70 0.04
CA ARG A 31 -8.57 -8.99 0.02
C ARG A 31 -10.01 -8.91 0.53
N THR A 32 -10.83 -9.87 0.12
CA THR A 32 -12.18 -10.13 0.64
C THR A 32 -12.35 -11.58 1.05
N ASN A 33 -13.28 -11.85 1.96
CA ASN A 33 -13.68 -13.19 2.36
C ASN A 33 -14.91 -13.70 1.58
N ASP A 34 -15.40 -12.94 0.60
CA ASP A 34 -16.51 -13.35 -0.23
C ASP A 34 -16.12 -14.50 -1.17
N LYS A 35 -16.67 -15.68 -0.90
CA LYS A 35 -16.41 -16.89 -1.69
C LYS A 35 -16.96 -16.80 -3.12
N SER A 36 -17.90 -15.89 -3.40
CA SER A 36 -18.39 -15.67 -4.77
C SER A 36 -17.30 -15.09 -5.69
N CYS A 37 -16.29 -14.45 -5.10
CA CYS A 37 -15.13 -13.88 -5.78
C CYS A 37 -13.89 -14.77 -5.66
N GLU A 38 -14.03 -16.05 -5.30
CA GLU A 38 -12.90 -16.92 -5.01
C GLU A 38 -11.89 -16.95 -6.16
N TYR A 39 -10.61 -16.69 -5.83
CA TYR A 39 -9.53 -16.70 -6.81
C TYR A 39 -9.39 -18.10 -7.44
N PRO A 40 -9.40 -18.23 -8.78
CA PRO A 40 -9.62 -19.51 -9.45
C PRO A 40 -8.47 -20.52 -9.25
N ASP A 41 -7.23 -20.05 -9.14
CA ASP A 41 -6.06 -20.92 -9.02
C ASP A 41 -5.75 -21.23 -7.54
N LYS A 42 -5.97 -22.50 -7.16
CA LYS A 42 -5.74 -22.98 -5.78
C LYS A 42 -4.27 -22.90 -5.37
N LYS A 43 -3.32 -23.11 -6.30
CA LYS A 43 -1.88 -23.05 -5.99
C LYS A 43 -1.47 -21.62 -5.68
N ILE A 44 -1.94 -20.66 -6.49
CA ILE A 44 -1.69 -19.23 -6.24
C ILE A 44 -2.34 -18.82 -4.94
N ARG A 45 -3.56 -19.27 -4.62
CA ARG A 45 -4.18 -18.98 -3.31
C ARG A 45 -3.32 -19.44 -2.15
N GLN A 46 -2.77 -20.65 -2.23
CA GLN A 46 -1.87 -21.15 -1.17
C GLN A 46 -0.61 -20.28 -1.05
N ILE A 47 0.04 -19.98 -2.17
CA ILE A 47 1.24 -19.11 -2.18
C ILE A 47 0.95 -17.75 -1.53
N VAL A 48 -0.18 -17.13 -1.88
CA VAL A 48 -0.56 -15.83 -1.30
C VAL A 48 -0.89 -15.98 0.19
N SER A 49 -1.60 -17.05 0.58
CA SER A 49 -1.89 -17.33 2.00
C SER A 49 -0.61 -17.45 2.83
N ASP A 50 0.38 -18.17 2.30
CA ASP A 50 1.69 -18.33 2.96
C ASP A 50 2.42 -16.97 3.08
N LYS A 51 2.38 -16.14 2.03
CA LYS A 51 3.01 -14.82 2.04
C LYS A 51 2.39 -13.83 3.03
N ILE A 52 1.07 -13.87 3.21
CA ILE A 52 0.38 -12.96 4.13
C ILE A 52 0.19 -13.56 5.53
N GLY A 53 0.54 -14.83 5.73
CA GLY A 53 0.40 -15.54 7.01
C GLY A 53 -1.06 -15.81 7.43
N MET A 54 -2.00 -15.83 6.48
CA MET A 54 -3.42 -16.07 6.74
C MET A 54 -4.14 -16.55 5.47
N GLU A 55 -5.35 -17.10 5.60
CA GLU A 55 -6.12 -17.57 4.46
C GLU A 55 -6.42 -16.45 3.45
N PHE A 56 -6.08 -16.68 2.19
CA PHE A 56 -6.43 -15.85 1.06
C PHE A 56 -7.54 -16.52 0.25
N ILE A 57 -8.71 -15.89 0.18
CA ILE A 57 -9.85 -16.36 -0.63
C ILE A 57 -9.88 -15.62 -1.95
N ALA A 58 -9.94 -14.28 -1.90
CA ALA A 58 -10.10 -13.44 -3.08
C ALA A 58 -9.53 -12.03 -2.89
N THR A 59 -9.33 -11.34 -4.01
CA THR A 59 -9.00 -9.91 -4.05
C THR A 59 -10.16 -9.12 -4.66
N LEU A 60 -10.32 -7.87 -4.25
CA LEU A 60 -11.22 -6.90 -4.90
C LEU A 60 -10.51 -6.08 -5.99
N GLU A 61 -9.26 -6.35 -6.23
CA GLU A 61 -8.51 -5.83 -7.37
C GLU A 61 -8.60 -6.83 -8.53
N GLN A 62 -8.08 -6.50 -9.69
CA GLN A 62 -8.05 -7.45 -10.80
C GLN A 62 -7.19 -8.67 -10.45
N ASP A 63 -7.65 -9.87 -10.73
CA ASP A 63 -6.95 -11.13 -10.42
C ASP A 63 -5.52 -11.17 -10.98
N ASN A 64 -5.31 -10.57 -12.15
CA ASN A 64 -3.99 -10.48 -12.76
C ASN A 64 -2.95 -9.77 -11.89
N ILE A 65 -3.36 -8.89 -10.98
CA ILE A 65 -2.43 -8.19 -10.08
C ILE A 65 -1.65 -9.18 -9.20
N ILE A 66 -2.32 -10.25 -8.76
CA ILE A 66 -1.67 -11.29 -7.96
C ILE A 66 -0.53 -11.94 -8.73
N LYS A 67 -0.81 -12.36 -9.99
CA LYS A 67 0.22 -12.95 -10.86
C LYS A 67 1.34 -11.96 -11.15
N VAL A 68 0.99 -10.73 -11.53
CA VAL A 68 1.97 -9.67 -11.80
C VAL A 68 2.91 -9.44 -10.61
N MET A 69 2.39 -9.49 -9.39
CA MET A 69 3.23 -9.29 -8.20
C MET A 69 4.14 -10.49 -7.91
N LEU A 70 3.69 -11.72 -8.17
CA LEU A 70 4.51 -12.92 -8.04
C LEU A 70 5.60 -12.96 -9.13
N ASP A 71 5.23 -12.66 -10.37
CA ASP A 71 6.16 -12.59 -11.50
C ASP A 71 7.19 -11.47 -11.31
N LEU A 72 6.75 -10.30 -10.82
CA LEU A 72 7.64 -9.18 -10.51
C LEU A 72 8.70 -9.56 -9.47
N GLU A 73 8.32 -10.28 -8.43
CA GLU A 73 9.24 -10.73 -7.39
C GLU A 73 10.35 -11.61 -7.97
N GLN A 74 10.00 -12.52 -8.87
CA GLN A 74 10.97 -13.35 -9.60
C GLN A 74 11.83 -12.52 -10.55
N PHE A 75 11.19 -11.59 -11.29
CA PHE A 75 11.86 -10.74 -12.26
C PHE A 75 12.94 -9.84 -11.62
N ILE A 76 12.62 -9.23 -10.48
CA ILE A 76 13.58 -8.36 -9.77
C ILE A 76 14.57 -9.13 -8.89
N GLY A 77 14.36 -10.44 -8.69
CA GLY A 77 15.19 -11.28 -7.82
C GLY A 77 15.22 -10.81 -6.36
N LYS A 78 14.15 -10.15 -5.91
CA LYS A 78 14.06 -9.58 -4.56
C LYS A 78 12.65 -9.76 -3.99
N GLU A 79 12.59 -10.21 -2.74
CA GLU A 79 11.33 -10.43 -2.03
C GLU A 79 10.47 -9.17 -1.98
N ILE A 80 9.16 -9.37 -2.17
CA ILE A 80 8.12 -8.37 -1.95
C ILE A 80 7.41 -8.72 -0.65
N THR A 81 7.36 -7.78 0.27
CA THR A 81 6.59 -7.91 1.52
C THR A 81 5.11 -7.70 1.23
N TRP A 82 4.30 -8.73 1.43
CA TRP A 82 2.85 -8.67 1.22
C TRP A 82 2.14 -8.38 2.54
N LEU A 83 1.27 -7.38 2.54
CA LEU A 83 0.52 -6.91 3.71
C LEU A 83 -0.97 -6.96 3.44
N SER A 84 -1.73 -7.64 4.31
CA SER A 84 -3.19 -7.67 4.24
C SER A 84 -3.81 -8.00 5.61
N PRO A 85 -3.66 -7.13 6.63
CA PRO A 85 -4.10 -7.44 8.00
C PRO A 85 -5.62 -7.53 8.14
N LYS A 86 -6.38 -6.86 7.26
CA LYS A 86 -7.85 -6.84 7.27
C LYS A 86 -8.42 -7.12 5.89
N THR A 87 -9.60 -7.71 5.85
CA THR A 87 -10.41 -7.82 4.63
C THR A 87 -11.22 -6.55 4.40
N PHE A 88 -11.72 -6.38 3.18
CA PHE A 88 -12.64 -5.30 2.84
C PHE A 88 -13.93 -5.37 3.66
N ASP A 89 -14.43 -6.59 3.89
CA ASP A 89 -15.62 -6.85 4.69
C ASP A 89 -15.43 -6.39 6.14
N GLU A 90 -14.30 -6.70 6.75
CA GLU A 90 -13.95 -6.22 8.09
C GLU A 90 -13.84 -4.70 8.16
N VAL A 91 -13.27 -4.07 7.13
CA VAL A 91 -13.11 -2.62 7.06
C VAL A 91 -14.47 -1.93 6.91
N ILE A 92 -15.38 -2.44 6.07
CA ILE A 92 -16.74 -1.90 5.94
C ILE A 92 -17.50 -2.04 7.27
N ASN A 93 -17.45 -3.21 7.88
CA ASN A 93 -18.17 -3.47 9.13
C ASN A 93 -17.66 -2.62 10.30
N SER A 94 -16.36 -2.29 10.33
CA SER A 94 -15.76 -1.50 11.41
C SER A 94 -15.81 0.02 11.18
N ASN A 95 -15.69 0.48 9.93
CA ASN A 95 -15.56 1.90 9.59
C ASN A 95 -16.70 2.45 8.74
N GLY A 96 -17.52 1.56 8.16
CA GLY A 96 -18.64 1.93 7.30
C GLY A 96 -19.92 2.35 8.04
N THR A 97 -19.88 2.50 9.37
CA THR A 97 -21.04 2.89 10.15
C THR A 97 -21.05 4.39 10.38
N GLY A 98 -21.97 5.10 9.73
CA GLY A 98 -22.19 6.52 9.93
C GLY A 98 -22.76 6.86 11.31
N LYS A 99 -22.84 8.16 11.64
CA LYS A 99 -23.39 8.66 12.92
C LYS A 99 -24.80 8.15 13.26
N ASN A 100 -25.54 7.74 12.24
CA ASN A 100 -26.92 7.23 12.37
C ASN A 100 -27.00 5.70 12.40
N GLY A 101 -25.90 4.99 12.62
CA GLY A 101 -25.85 3.53 12.62
C GLY A 101 -25.98 2.87 11.23
N LYS A 102 -26.08 3.66 10.16
CA LYS A 102 -26.16 3.13 8.80
C LYS A 102 -24.78 2.87 8.24
N GLN A 103 -24.56 1.69 7.67
CA GLN A 103 -23.35 1.37 6.93
C GLN A 103 -23.31 2.13 5.61
N TYR A 104 -22.11 2.55 5.20
CA TYR A 104 -21.85 3.15 3.89
C TYR A 104 -20.60 2.57 3.25
N LEU A 105 -20.65 2.40 1.93
CA LEU A 105 -19.50 1.97 1.15
C LEU A 105 -18.52 3.13 0.93
N PRO A 106 -17.21 2.83 0.78
CA PRO A 106 -16.26 3.84 0.39
C PRO A 106 -16.61 4.39 -1.00
N ASN A 107 -16.39 5.68 -1.19
CA ASN A 107 -16.64 6.37 -2.44
C ASN A 107 -15.52 7.38 -2.74
N MET A 108 -15.64 8.15 -3.81
CA MET A 108 -14.62 9.13 -4.20
C MET A 108 -14.35 10.21 -3.14
N MET A 109 -15.33 10.55 -2.33
CA MET A 109 -15.21 11.55 -1.25
C MET A 109 -14.69 10.94 0.05
N THR A 110 -15.09 9.71 0.35
CA THR A 110 -14.73 8.99 1.59
C THR A 110 -13.91 7.75 1.27
N ARG A 111 -12.62 7.95 0.99
CA ARG A 111 -11.67 6.88 0.60
C ARG A 111 -11.06 6.17 1.82
N TYR A 112 -11.85 5.87 2.84
CA TYR A 112 -11.33 5.21 4.04
C TYR A 112 -10.73 3.83 3.74
N CYS A 113 -11.21 3.12 2.70
CA CYS A 113 -10.63 1.85 2.27
C CYS A 113 -9.15 1.99 1.86
N THR A 114 -8.77 3.06 1.18
CA THR A 114 -7.37 3.30 0.82
C THR A 114 -6.50 3.49 2.07
N THR A 115 -7.00 4.23 3.05
CA THR A 115 -6.28 4.45 4.31
C THR A 115 -6.16 3.14 5.10
N GLU A 116 -7.28 2.44 5.33
CA GLU A 116 -7.32 1.25 6.19
C GLU A 116 -6.66 0.01 5.57
N MET A 117 -6.72 -0.13 4.24
CA MET A 117 -6.24 -1.34 3.55
C MET A 117 -4.88 -1.17 2.87
N LYS A 118 -4.42 0.06 2.63
CA LYS A 118 -3.14 0.29 1.95
C LYS A 118 -2.17 1.09 2.81
N ILE A 119 -2.54 2.30 3.25
CA ILE A 119 -1.61 3.19 3.94
C ILE A 119 -1.30 2.70 5.35
N LYS A 120 -2.34 2.39 6.12
CA LYS A 120 -2.20 1.94 7.51
C LYS A 120 -1.45 0.62 7.67
N PRO A 121 -1.71 -0.44 6.87
CA PRO A 121 -0.90 -1.64 6.91
C PRO A 121 0.59 -1.40 6.67
N ILE A 122 0.93 -0.53 5.71
CA ILE A 122 2.33 -0.16 5.45
C ILE A 122 2.93 0.60 6.64
N PHE A 123 2.16 1.50 7.25
CA PHE A 123 2.59 2.24 8.44
C PHE A 123 2.80 1.31 9.65
N GLU A 124 1.87 0.37 9.90
CA GLU A 124 1.98 -0.59 11.02
C GLU A 124 3.16 -1.54 10.82
N TRP A 125 3.40 -2.01 9.59
CA TRP A 125 4.58 -2.77 9.23
C TRP A 125 5.85 -1.94 9.44
N TRP A 126 5.89 -0.70 8.95
CA TRP A 126 7.02 0.21 9.13
C TRP A 126 7.33 0.44 10.62
N GLN A 127 6.31 0.65 11.44
CA GLN A 127 6.46 0.88 12.87
C GLN A 127 7.09 -0.32 13.60
N LYS A 128 6.80 -1.53 13.12
CA LYS A 128 7.31 -2.76 13.68
C LYS A 128 8.73 -3.11 13.18
N GLU A 129 8.96 -2.99 11.88
CA GLU A 129 10.17 -3.53 11.23
C GLU A 129 11.29 -2.48 11.05
N ILE A 130 10.95 -1.20 10.96
CA ILE A 130 11.93 -0.14 10.65
C ILE A 130 12.01 0.90 11.74
N ASN A 131 10.89 1.55 12.05
CA ASN A 131 10.72 2.61 13.07
C ASN A 131 11.70 3.79 12.93
N GLU A 132 12.14 4.08 11.71
CA GLU A 132 12.98 5.23 11.34
C GLU A 132 12.38 5.88 10.10
N ILE A 133 12.53 7.20 9.92
CA ILE A 133 12.02 7.89 8.71
C ILE A 133 12.62 7.25 7.46
N VAL A 134 11.75 6.90 6.50
CA VAL A 134 12.13 6.26 5.24
C VAL A 134 11.82 7.13 4.03
N GLU A 135 12.61 7.01 2.98
CA GLU A 135 12.21 7.47 1.64
C GLU A 135 11.21 6.47 1.07
N MET A 136 9.97 6.90 0.82
CA MET A 136 8.96 6.03 0.21
C MET A 136 8.64 6.46 -1.21
N ARG A 137 8.97 5.60 -2.16
CA ARG A 137 8.76 5.84 -3.59
C ARG A 137 7.38 5.40 -4.02
N ILE A 138 6.68 6.30 -4.70
CA ILE A 138 5.31 6.12 -5.19
C ILE A 138 5.30 6.26 -6.71
N GLY A 139 4.65 5.33 -7.40
CA GLY A 139 4.65 5.20 -8.86
C GLY A 139 3.80 6.23 -9.61
N PHE A 140 3.94 7.52 -9.29
CA PHE A 140 3.32 8.58 -10.10
C PHE A 140 4.23 8.97 -11.26
N ARG A 141 3.68 8.94 -12.47
CA ARG A 141 4.36 9.30 -13.73
C ARG A 141 4.49 10.80 -13.89
N SER A 142 5.33 11.23 -14.82
CA SER A 142 5.52 12.66 -15.14
C SER A 142 4.21 13.41 -15.46
N THR A 143 3.21 12.72 -16.02
CA THR A 143 1.89 13.27 -16.31
C THR A 143 0.96 13.38 -15.09
N GLU A 144 1.35 12.83 -13.94
CA GLU A 144 0.52 12.77 -12.72
C GLU A 144 0.95 13.78 -11.65
N MET A 145 1.56 14.90 -12.04
CA MET A 145 2.05 15.95 -11.13
C MET A 145 1.00 16.48 -10.14
N LYS A 146 -0.28 16.58 -10.56
CA LYS A 146 -1.37 17.02 -9.68
C LYS A 146 -1.58 16.06 -8.50
N ARG A 147 -1.43 14.75 -8.74
CA ARG A 147 -1.52 13.72 -7.68
C ARG A 147 -0.34 13.81 -6.73
N ALA A 148 0.87 13.97 -7.26
CA ALA A 148 2.07 14.17 -6.46
C ALA A 148 1.93 15.42 -5.58
N LYS A 149 1.50 16.55 -6.15
CA LYS A 149 1.23 17.78 -5.40
C LYS A 149 0.23 17.56 -4.26
N THR A 150 -0.88 16.85 -4.51
CA THR A 150 -1.87 16.53 -3.46
C THR A 150 -1.27 15.74 -2.30
N VAL A 151 -0.26 14.92 -2.53
CA VAL A 151 0.46 14.22 -1.47
C VAL A 151 1.41 15.19 -0.75
N MET A 152 2.17 15.99 -1.50
CA MET A 152 3.12 16.95 -0.94
C MET A 152 2.44 18.02 -0.07
N ASP A 153 1.26 18.49 -0.49
CA ASP A 153 0.48 19.51 0.25
C ASP A 153 -0.01 19.04 1.64
N LYS A 154 0.11 17.74 1.95
CA LYS A 154 -0.28 17.14 3.23
C LYS A 154 0.88 16.92 4.19
N LEU A 155 2.10 17.15 3.74
CA LEU A 155 3.30 16.94 4.55
C LEU A 155 3.44 18.05 5.60
N ASN A 156 4.12 17.71 6.68
CA ASN A 156 4.47 18.71 7.69
C ASN A 156 5.54 19.68 7.16
N SER A 157 5.92 20.66 7.98
CA SER A 157 6.90 21.70 7.62
C SER A 157 8.29 21.17 7.27
N LYS A 158 8.60 19.91 7.63
CA LYS A 158 9.85 19.22 7.31
C LYS A 158 9.76 18.40 6.01
N GLY A 159 8.60 18.38 5.33
CA GLY A 159 8.37 17.53 4.16
C GLY A 159 8.14 16.06 4.50
N ILE A 160 7.71 15.75 5.73
CA ILE A 160 7.49 14.39 6.23
C ILE A 160 6.00 14.11 6.37
N ASP A 161 5.56 12.94 5.94
CA ASP A 161 4.19 12.45 6.13
C ASP A 161 4.02 11.93 7.56
N GLU A 162 2.88 12.26 8.16
CA GLU A 162 2.54 11.90 9.52
C GLU A 162 1.28 11.04 9.59
N MET A 163 1.27 10.08 10.49
CA MET A 163 0.09 9.29 10.78
C MET A 163 -0.27 9.31 12.25
N LYS A 164 -1.58 9.41 12.52
CA LYS A 164 -2.09 9.33 13.88
C LYS A 164 -1.98 7.89 14.40
N ALA A 165 -1.22 7.71 15.48
CA ALA A 165 -0.99 6.40 16.07
C ALA A 165 -0.97 6.47 17.62
N VAL A 166 -0.99 5.31 18.25
CA VAL A 166 -0.79 5.20 19.70
C VAL A 166 0.68 5.41 20.01
N ILE A 167 0.98 6.48 20.74
CA ILE A 167 2.34 6.86 21.15
C ILE A 167 2.66 6.49 22.60
N GLY A 168 1.76 5.79 23.28
CA GLY A 168 1.92 5.35 24.65
C GLY A 168 0.61 5.13 25.38
N LYS A 169 0.71 4.98 26.70
CA LYS A 169 -0.44 4.87 27.61
C LYS A 169 -0.58 6.14 28.45
N SER A 170 -1.79 6.39 28.96
CA SER A 170 -2.02 7.42 29.98
C SER A 170 -1.27 7.08 31.28
N LYS A 171 -1.08 8.06 32.16
CA LYS A 171 -0.40 7.85 33.46
C LYS A 171 -0.98 6.69 34.26
N ASN A 172 -2.28 6.43 34.14
CA ASN A 172 -2.99 5.35 34.84
C ASN A 172 -3.02 4.04 34.03
N GLY A 173 -2.35 3.93 32.86
CA GLY A 173 -2.30 2.74 32.02
C GLY A 173 -3.58 2.39 31.25
N ASN A 174 -4.74 2.97 31.60
CA ASN A 174 -6.05 2.53 31.15
C ASN A 174 -6.49 3.07 29.78
N ARG A 175 -5.80 4.09 29.25
CA ARG A 175 -6.18 4.72 27.98
C ARG A 175 -4.96 4.87 27.06
N ASN A 176 -5.17 4.66 25.76
CA ASN A 176 -4.16 4.93 24.75
C ASN A 176 -3.98 6.44 24.59
N ARG A 177 -2.72 6.88 24.56
CA ARG A 177 -2.36 8.25 24.18
C ARG A 177 -2.07 8.25 22.68
N TRP A 178 -2.80 9.08 21.96
CA TRP A 178 -2.69 9.24 20.52
C TRP A 178 -1.84 10.45 20.18
N GLY A 179 -1.03 10.35 19.14
CA GLY A 179 -0.23 11.45 18.60
C GLY A 179 0.04 11.25 17.11
N MET A 180 0.64 12.29 16.51
CA MET A 180 1.14 12.22 15.13
C MET A 180 2.55 11.64 15.16
N VAL A 181 2.81 10.69 14.25
CA VAL A 181 4.11 10.01 14.11
C VAL A 181 4.64 10.29 12.71
N GLU A 182 5.78 10.97 12.65
CA GLU A 182 6.55 11.14 11.41
C GLU A 182 7.10 9.79 10.95
N TRP A 183 6.92 9.43 9.67
CA TRP A 183 7.30 8.09 9.24
C TRP A 183 7.94 7.99 7.85
N ARG A 184 7.52 8.79 6.88
CA ARG A 184 8.06 8.70 5.53
C ARG A 184 8.22 10.06 4.86
N VAL A 185 9.21 10.15 3.97
CA VAL A 185 9.34 11.19 2.96
C VAL A 185 8.87 10.59 1.63
N PRO A 186 7.69 10.96 1.12
CA PRO A 186 7.22 10.44 -0.17
C PRO A 186 8.05 11.04 -1.31
N THR A 187 8.48 10.19 -2.24
CA THR A 187 9.20 10.58 -3.45
C THR A 187 8.55 9.98 -4.70
N PHE A 188 8.73 10.65 -5.83
CA PHE A 188 8.08 10.31 -7.10
C PHE A 188 9.14 10.25 -8.21
N PRO A 189 10.00 9.21 -8.24
CA PRO A 189 11.18 9.20 -9.10
C PRO A 189 10.85 9.29 -10.59
N LEU A 190 9.69 8.81 -11.03
CA LEU A 190 9.30 8.89 -12.44
C LEU A 190 9.01 10.32 -12.93
N ILE A 191 8.79 11.27 -12.01
CA ILE A 191 8.51 12.68 -12.38
C ILE A 191 9.78 13.41 -12.82
N PRO A 192 10.85 13.49 -12.00
CA PRO A 192 12.10 14.13 -12.42
C PRO A 192 12.76 13.42 -13.61
N ASP A 193 12.62 12.10 -13.71
CA ASP A 193 13.17 11.31 -14.82
C ASP A 193 12.30 11.42 -16.09
N ASN A 194 11.22 12.21 -16.05
CA ASN A 194 10.25 12.43 -17.13
C ASN A 194 9.66 11.14 -17.73
N ILE A 195 9.50 10.10 -16.92
CA ILE A 195 8.93 8.81 -17.34
C ILE A 195 7.40 8.93 -17.41
N ASN A 196 6.87 8.73 -18.59
CA ASN A 196 5.43 8.78 -18.87
C ASN A 196 4.82 7.38 -19.06
N ASN A 197 3.54 7.32 -19.45
CA ASN A 197 2.83 6.06 -19.65
C ASN A 197 3.39 5.21 -20.80
N THR A 198 3.81 5.87 -21.87
CA THR A 198 4.38 5.21 -23.07
C THR A 198 5.72 4.56 -22.74
N ASP A 199 6.56 5.24 -21.96
CA ASP A 199 7.85 4.72 -21.53
C ASP A 199 7.69 3.46 -20.68
N VAL A 200 6.78 3.51 -19.69
CA VAL A 200 6.45 2.36 -18.84
C VAL A 200 5.86 1.20 -19.67
N PHE A 201 4.99 1.51 -20.62
CA PHE A 201 4.41 0.49 -21.50
C PHE A 201 5.49 -0.17 -22.39
N ASN A 202 6.31 0.62 -23.03
CA ASN A 202 7.38 0.14 -23.90
C ASN A 202 8.42 -0.70 -23.14
N TYR A 203 8.71 -0.34 -21.89
CA TYR A 203 9.57 -1.15 -21.03
C TYR A 203 9.01 -2.56 -20.83
N TRP A 204 7.72 -2.67 -20.46
CA TRP A 204 7.07 -3.96 -20.21
C TRP A 204 6.71 -4.75 -21.47
N GLN A 205 6.83 -4.15 -22.66
CA GLN A 205 6.70 -4.89 -23.92
C GLN A 205 8.04 -5.57 -24.34
N LYS A 206 9.16 -5.11 -23.81
CA LYS A 206 10.49 -5.63 -24.11
C LYS A 206 11.01 -6.64 -23.09
N ASN A 207 10.44 -6.62 -21.91
CA ASN A 207 10.82 -7.45 -20.78
C ASN A 207 9.65 -8.31 -20.30
#